data_bcfadc448dde957cbe47646bde75d4a9
#
_entry.id   bcfadc448dde957cbe47646bde75d4a9
#
_cell.length_a   1.000
_cell.length_b   1.000
_cell.length_c   1.000
_cell.angle_alpha   90.00
_cell.angle_beta   90.00
_cell.angle_gamma   90.00
#
_symmetry.space_group_name_H-M   'P 1'
#
loop_
_entity.id
_entity.type
_entity.pdbx_description
1 polymer ?
#
loop_
_entity_poly.entity_id
_entity_poly.type
_entity_poly.pdbx_seq_one_letter_code
_entity_poly.pdbx_strand_id
1 'polypeptide(L)'
;MKKFAPAAGFAVALMASMPWTASAQGAACGFRGSLDDAYCDENRDMVADVPREASRLRDPSTLVFAYTPVEDPALYASQFRPLLEYLTTCTGKRTVYFQVTSNAAQVEAMRSGRLHIAGFSTGPTAFAVNLAGAVPFAIKGGPESFESYRVVTIVRADSNIQTLADLKGRRVAHTSATSNSGNLAPRAFFPGLGLTPDTDYRVVYSGGHDRSVMGVNAGDYDAAPVASDVYNRMIGRGQVRRENFRVIWESDPFPTSSFALAHDLRPELAQRIRQCFYDYRFPEAMRRDLGGNDRFWPANYAEHWAPVRAVADAVNAPYNRAAFDAESRRELEAEQRRNQQRQQQQQAPAAAPAAPRVQ
;
A
#
# COMPACT_ATOMS: atom_id res chain seq x y z
N MET A 1 -85.54 -35.18 -16.74
CA MET A 1 -85.29 -33.96 -17.51
C MET A 1 -83.99 -33.40 -17.03
N LYS A 2 -82.89 -33.66 -17.74
CA LYS A 2 -81.54 -33.20 -17.40
C LYS A 2 -81.19 -32.01 -18.29
N LYS A 3 -80.89 -30.88 -17.68
CA LYS A 3 -80.41 -29.67 -18.37
C LYS A 3 -78.95 -29.67 -18.46
N PHE A 4 -78.40 -29.57 -19.66
CA PHE A 4 -76.96 -29.36 -19.93
C PHE A 4 -76.62 -27.87 -19.80
N ALA A 5 -75.48 -27.56 -19.11
CA ALA A 5 -74.90 -26.26 -19.08
C ALA A 5 -73.64 -26.23 -20.01
N PRO A 6 -73.34 -25.11 -20.71
CA PRO A 6 -72.22 -25.05 -21.62
C PRO A 6 -70.96 -24.74 -20.90
N ALA A 7 -69.84 -25.39 -21.32
CA ALA A 7 -68.43 -25.15 -20.85
C ALA A 7 -67.93 -23.86 -21.46
N ALA A 8 -67.49 -22.95 -20.61
CA ALA A 8 -66.71 -21.76 -20.98
C ALA A 8 -65.17 -22.12 -21.14
N GLY A 9 -64.69 -21.98 -22.37
CA GLY A 9 -63.27 -22.16 -22.67
C GLY A 9 -62.48 -20.96 -22.21
N PHE A 10 -61.54 -21.21 -21.32
CA PHE A 10 -60.50 -20.22 -20.95
C PHE A 10 -59.40 -20.24 -22.00
N ALA A 11 -59.21 -19.16 -22.74
CA ALA A 11 -58.01 -18.92 -23.57
C ALA A 11 -56.87 -18.44 -22.70
N VAL A 12 -55.86 -19.26 -22.52
CA VAL A 12 -54.58 -18.89 -21.86
C VAL A 12 -53.73 -18.13 -22.88
N ALA A 13 -53.63 -16.82 -22.69
CA ALA A 13 -52.66 -15.99 -23.43
C ALA A 13 -51.25 -16.26 -22.91
N LEU A 14 -50.42 -16.95 -23.69
CA LEU A 14 -48.97 -17.03 -23.46
C LEU A 14 -48.36 -15.64 -23.69
N MET A 15 -48.07 -14.91 -22.60
CA MET A 15 -47.15 -13.78 -22.65
C MET A 15 -45.74 -14.31 -22.79
N ALA A 16 -45.17 -14.16 -23.98
CA ALA A 16 -43.73 -14.37 -24.22
C ALA A 16 -42.93 -13.33 -23.43
N SER A 17 -42.29 -13.75 -22.34
CA SER A 17 -41.31 -12.94 -21.64
C SER A 17 -40.05 -12.84 -22.50
N MET A 18 -39.87 -11.73 -23.20
CA MET A 18 -38.58 -11.39 -23.82
C MET A 18 -37.56 -11.19 -22.70
N PRO A 19 -36.43 -11.87 -22.75
CA PRO A 19 -35.32 -11.56 -21.83
C PRO A 19 -34.79 -10.17 -22.20
N TRP A 20 -34.93 -9.22 -21.28
CA TRP A 20 -34.16 -7.98 -21.33
C TRP A 20 -32.69 -8.33 -21.08
N THR A 21 -31.95 -8.54 -22.16
CA THR A 21 -30.50 -8.47 -22.11
C THR A 21 -30.14 -6.99 -21.93
N ALA A 22 -29.97 -6.56 -20.69
CA ALA A 22 -29.30 -5.32 -20.37
C ALA A 22 -27.81 -5.52 -20.78
N SER A 23 -27.52 -5.24 -22.04
CA SER A 23 -26.14 -5.02 -22.49
C SER A 23 -25.67 -3.73 -21.83
N ALA A 24 -25.03 -3.85 -20.68
CA ALA A 24 -24.09 -2.81 -20.20
C ALA A 24 -22.89 -2.83 -21.15
N GLN A 25 -23.06 -2.32 -22.37
CA GLN A 25 -21.96 -1.98 -23.25
C GLN A 25 -21.34 -0.70 -22.67
N GLY A 26 -20.44 -0.88 -21.70
CA GLY A 26 -19.43 0.14 -21.43
C GLY A 26 -18.71 0.45 -22.75
N ALA A 27 -18.46 1.74 -23.03
CA ALA A 27 -17.72 2.16 -24.20
C ALA A 27 -16.48 1.26 -24.35
N ALA A 28 -16.31 0.67 -25.55
CA ALA A 28 -15.22 -0.28 -25.80
C ALA A 28 -13.89 0.42 -25.49
N CYS A 29 -13.14 -0.12 -24.52
CA CYS A 29 -11.83 0.35 -24.16
C CYS A 29 -10.85 -0.01 -25.28
N GLY A 30 -10.27 1.01 -25.95
CA GLY A 30 -9.34 0.80 -27.05
C GLY A 30 -7.97 0.32 -26.61
N PHE A 31 -7.55 0.71 -25.41
CA PHE A 31 -6.28 0.30 -24.80
C PHE A 31 -6.36 0.39 -23.28
N ARG A 32 -5.70 -0.51 -22.56
CA ARG A 32 -5.64 -0.52 -21.08
C ARG A 32 -4.28 -0.90 -20.49
N GLY A 33 -3.34 -1.37 -21.30
CA GLY A 33 -2.04 -1.81 -20.79
C GLY A 33 -2.17 -2.86 -19.69
N SER A 34 -1.61 -2.57 -18.50
CA SER A 34 -1.65 -3.43 -17.32
C SER A 34 -2.85 -3.16 -16.39
N LEU A 35 -3.77 -2.26 -16.76
CA LEU A 35 -4.92 -1.93 -15.92
C LEU A 35 -5.96 -3.07 -15.90
N ASP A 36 -6.67 -3.19 -14.79
CA ASP A 36 -7.83 -4.08 -14.62
C ASP A 36 -8.94 -3.76 -15.64
N ASP A 37 -9.81 -4.73 -15.94
CA ASP A 37 -10.88 -4.62 -16.94
C ASP A 37 -11.84 -3.44 -16.71
N ALA A 38 -11.90 -2.91 -15.52
CA ALA A 38 -12.71 -1.74 -15.18
C ALA A 38 -12.19 -0.42 -15.71
N TYR A 39 -10.91 -0.35 -16.17
CA TYR A 39 -10.21 0.89 -16.51
C TYR A 39 -9.71 0.88 -17.95
N CYS A 40 -9.58 2.10 -18.52
CA CYS A 40 -8.95 2.35 -19.80
C CYS A 40 -7.72 3.25 -19.64
N ASP A 41 -6.77 3.13 -20.56
CA ASP A 41 -5.56 3.96 -20.66
C ASP A 41 -5.35 4.29 -22.15
N GLU A 42 -6.27 5.05 -22.75
CA GLU A 42 -6.24 5.34 -24.19
C GLU A 42 -5.11 6.29 -24.57
N ASN A 43 -4.70 7.16 -23.64
CA ASN A 43 -3.60 8.10 -23.81
C ASN A 43 -2.22 7.45 -23.54
N ARG A 44 -2.18 6.20 -23.03
CA ARG A 44 -0.99 5.39 -22.77
C ARG A 44 -0.03 5.99 -21.73
N ASP A 45 -0.56 6.66 -20.71
CA ASP A 45 0.21 7.21 -19.60
C ASP A 45 0.31 6.25 -18.40
N MET A 46 -0.19 5.01 -18.56
CA MET A 46 -0.18 3.92 -17.59
C MET A 46 -1.09 4.15 -16.36
N VAL A 47 -1.99 5.12 -16.41
CA VAL A 47 -3.00 5.33 -15.37
C VAL A 47 -4.40 5.34 -15.95
N ALA A 48 -5.41 5.13 -15.09
CA ALA A 48 -6.78 5.07 -15.54
C ALA A 48 -7.26 6.44 -16.07
N ASP A 49 -7.84 6.44 -17.28
CA ASP A 49 -8.51 7.59 -17.86
C ASP A 49 -9.70 8.03 -17.00
N VAL A 50 -10.01 9.31 -17.05
CA VAL A 50 -11.24 9.87 -16.50
C VAL A 50 -12.45 9.28 -17.25
N PRO A 51 -13.49 8.78 -16.55
CA PRO A 51 -14.70 8.27 -17.22
C PRO A 51 -15.34 9.31 -18.13
N ARG A 52 -15.71 8.89 -19.36
CA ARG A 52 -16.35 9.78 -20.34
C ARG A 52 -17.80 10.09 -19.98
N GLU A 53 -18.51 9.13 -19.35
CA GLU A 53 -19.88 9.32 -18.93
C GLU A 53 -19.94 10.15 -17.64
N ALA A 54 -20.65 11.28 -17.67
CA ALA A 54 -20.81 12.17 -16.52
C ALA A 54 -21.45 11.47 -15.30
N SER A 55 -22.27 10.45 -15.52
CA SER A 55 -22.90 9.65 -14.47
C SER A 55 -21.91 8.80 -13.66
N ARG A 56 -20.73 8.54 -14.19
CA ARG A 56 -19.64 7.82 -13.53
C ARG A 56 -18.70 8.74 -12.77
N LEU A 57 -18.82 10.05 -12.96
CA LEU A 57 -18.00 11.05 -12.27
C LEU A 57 -18.55 11.34 -10.88
N ARG A 58 -17.66 11.35 -9.88
CA ARG A 58 -18.02 11.60 -8.49
C ARG A 58 -17.64 13.01 -8.05
N ASP A 59 -18.54 13.65 -7.32
CA ASP A 59 -18.33 14.91 -6.60
C ASP A 59 -18.76 14.74 -5.13
N PRO A 60 -17.95 14.05 -4.31
CA PRO A 60 -18.33 13.74 -2.94
C PRO A 60 -18.42 15.01 -2.08
N SER A 61 -19.38 15.06 -1.17
CA SER A 61 -19.49 16.14 -0.17
C SER A 61 -18.38 16.06 0.89
N THR A 62 -17.83 14.86 1.10
CA THR A 62 -16.73 14.59 2.03
C THR A 62 -15.63 13.84 1.29
N LEU A 63 -14.42 14.40 1.28
CA LEU A 63 -13.22 13.74 0.80
C LEU A 63 -12.69 12.80 1.88
N VAL A 64 -12.40 11.58 1.50
CA VAL A 64 -11.79 10.57 2.38
C VAL A 64 -10.33 10.38 1.98
N PHE A 65 -9.44 10.60 2.93
CA PHE A 65 -7.99 10.49 2.77
C PHE A 65 -7.46 9.32 3.62
N ALA A 66 -6.54 8.53 3.09
CA ALA A 66 -5.79 7.53 3.84
C ALA A 66 -4.30 7.60 3.51
N TYR A 67 -3.46 7.15 4.45
CA TYR A 67 -2.02 6.96 4.21
C TYR A 67 -1.62 5.53 4.52
N THR A 68 -0.70 5.01 3.73
CA THR A 68 -0.20 3.64 3.78
C THR A 68 0.40 3.28 5.16
N PRO A 69 0.12 2.07 5.70
CA PRO A 69 0.60 1.66 7.02
C PRO A 69 2.03 1.11 6.97
N VAL A 70 3.01 1.93 6.59
CA VAL A 70 4.44 1.53 6.56
C VAL A 70 5.09 1.50 7.94
N GLU A 71 4.50 2.20 8.90
CA GLU A 71 4.76 2.21 10.34
C GLU A 71 3.43 2.04 11.08
N ASP A 72 3.40 2.28 12.41
CA ASP A 72 2.14 2.27 13.17
C ASP A 72 1.11 3.25 12.55
N PRO A 73 -0.05 2.77 12.09
CA PRO A 73 -1.06 3.59 11.43
C PRO A 73 -1.59 4.74 12.30
N ALA A 74 -1.55 4.60 13.62
CA ALA A 74 -2.02 5.63 14.56
C ALA A 74 -1.21 6.93 14.48
N LEU A 75 0.07 6.86 14.06
CA LEU A 75 0.93 8.03 13.91
C LEU A 75 0.44 8.96 12.80
N TYR A 76 -0.08 8.40 11.72
CA TYR A 76 -0.40 9.17 10.51
C TYR A 76 -1.64 10.05 10.64
N ALA A 77 -2.62 9.67 11.46
CA ALA A 77 -3.81 10.47 11.69
C ALA A 77 -3.47 11.86 12.26
N SER A 78 -2.53 11.93 13.20
CA SER A 78 -2.07 13.20 13.77
C SER A 78 -1.14 13.96 12.83
N GLN A 79 -0.25 13.27 12.13
CA GLN A 79 0.72 13.88 11.21
C GLN A 79 0.05 14.57 10.01
N PHE A 80 -1.00 13.95 9.46
CA PHE A 80 -1.72 14.50 8.30
C PHE A 80 -2.87 15.44 8.68
N ARG A 81 -3.21 15.61 9.95
CA ARG A 81 -4.29 16.53 10.39
C ARG A 81 -4.15 17.93 9.78
N PRO A 82 -2.97 18.60 9.83
CA PRO A 82 -2.83 19.94 9.25
C PRO A 82 -3.10 19.99 7.73
N LEU A 83 -2.71 18.94 6.99
CA LEU A 83 -3.03 18.80 5.57
C LEU A 83 -4.53 18.67 5.35
N LEU A 84 -5.24 17.87 6.16
CA LEU A 84 -6.68 17.63 5.99
C LEU A 84 -7.49 18.91 6.30
N GLU A 85 -7.09 19.68 7.31
CA GLU A 85 -7.67 20.96 7.63
C GLU A 85 -7.47 21.97 6.47
N TYR A 86 -6.25 22.02 5.92
CA TYR A 86 -5.94 22.84 4.77
C TYR A 86 -6.74 22.41 3.53
N LEU A 87 -6.83 21.11 3.22
CA LEU A 87 -7.61 20.57 2.10
C LEU A 87 -9.09 20.91 2.25
N THR A 88 -9.63 20.86 3.46
CA THR A 88 -11.02 21.27 3.72
C THR A 88 -11.26 22.72 3.31
N THR A 89 -10.39 23.62 3.70
CA THR A 89 -10.48 25.05 3.35
C THR A 89 -10.24 25.29 1.85
N CYS A 90 -9.19 24.68 1.29
CA CYS A 90 -8.75 24.88 -0.08
C CYS A 90 -9.75 24.32 -1.11
N THR A 91 -10.33 23.15 -0.84
CA THR A 91 -11.29 22.50 -1.75
C THR A 91 -12.73 22.88 -1.51
N GLY A 92 -13.07 23.42 -0.32
CA GLY A 92 -14.43 23.63 0.13
C GLY A 92 -15.18 22.33 0.47
N LYS A 93 -14.49 21.19 0.53
CA LYS A 93 -15.03 19.86 0.85
C LYS A 93 -14.51 19.42 2.21
N ARG A 94 -15.37 18.97 3.11
CA ARG A 94 -14.92 18.33 4.35
C ARG A 94 -13.94 17.20 4.01
N THR A 95 -12.76 17.18 4.66
CA THR A 95 -11.76 16.13 4.44
C THR A 95 -11.53 15.37 5.74
N VAL A 96 -11.61 14.03 5.68
CA VAL A 96 -11.49 13.16 6.85
C VAL A 96 -10.40 12.10 6.64
N TYR A 97 -9.73 11.73 7.73
CA TYR A 97 -8.77 10.62 7.73
C TYR A 97 -9.51 9.27 7.86
N PHE A 98 -9.15 8.33 7.02
CA PHE A 98 -9.59 6.94 7.10
C PHE A 98 -8.38 6.05 7.43
N GLN A 99 -8.35 5.50 8.63
CA GLN A 99 -7.26 4.63 9.05
C GLN A 99 -7.38 3.26 8.38
N VAL A 100 -6.31 2.84 7.73
CA VAL A 100 -6.16 1.51 7.12
C VAL A 100 -5.11 0.70 7.89
N THR A 101 -5.31 -0.60 7.96
CA THR A 101 -4.44 -1.52 8.71
C THR A 101 -3.51 -2.35 7.81
N SER A 102 -3.79 -2.37 6.50
CA SER A 102 -2.96 -3.06 5.50
C SER A 102 -2.97 -2.33 4.16
N ASN A 103 -1.95 -2.57 3.35
CA ASN A 103 -1.89 -2.06 1.98
C ASN A 103 -3.04 -2.60 1.12
N ALA A 104 -3.40 -3.87 1.31
CA ALA A 104 -4.51 -4.50 0.59
C ALA A 104 -5.85 -3.80 0.90
N ALA A 105 -6.13 -3.53 2.18
CA ALA A 105 -7.33 -2.81 2.59
C ALA A 105 -7.40 -1.39 2.00
N GLN A 106 -6.25 -0.73 1.84
CA GLN A 106 -6.18 0.61 1.25
C GLN A 106 -6.50 0.59 -0.25
N VAL A 107 -5.93 -0.35 -1.01
CA VAL A 107 -6.22 -0.53 -2.44
C VAL A 107 -7.70 -0.86 -2.66
N GLU A 108 -8.26 -1.78 -1.88
CA GLU A 108 -9.68 -2.16 -1.97
C GLU A 108 -10.62 -1.01 -1.55
N ALA A 109 -10.23 -0.17 -0.59
CA ALA A 109 -11.01 1.01 -0.22
C ALA A 109 -11.10 2.02 -1.38
N MET A 110 -10.03 2.22 -2.15
CA MET A 110 -10.06 3.07 -3.34
C MET A 110 -10.86 2.43 -4.46
N ARG A 111 -10.63 1.15 -4.76
CA ARG A 111 -11.34 0.39 -5.78
C ARG A 111 -12.86 0.38 -5.57
N SER A 112 -13.29 0.25 -4.31
CA SER A 112 -14.71 0.27 -3.92
C SER A 112 -15.32 1.67 -3.81
N GLY A 113 -14.57 2.72 -4.14
CA GLY A 113 -15.02 4.11 -4.08
C GLY A 113 -15.15 4.72 -2.69
N ARG A 114 -14.68 4.05 -1.63
CA ARG A 114 -14.68 4.56 -0.26
C ARG A 114 -13.54 5.51 0.05
N LEU A 115 -12.52 5.56 -0.80
CA LEU A 115 -11.32 6.38 -0.66
C LEU A 115 -11.17 7.27 -1.90
N HIS A 116 -10.88 8.55 -1.70
CA HIS A 116 -10.80 9.54 -2.77
C HIS A 116 -9.38 10.05 -3.01
N ILE A 117 -8.59 10.16 -1.94
CA ILE A 117 -7.20 10.60 -1.93
C ILE A 117 -6.41 9.62 -1.07
N ALA A 118 -5.29 9.16 -1.56
CA ALA A 118 -4.46 8.23 -0.80
C ALA A 118 -2.97 8.49 -0.98
N GLY A 119 -2.22 8.37 0.12
CA GLY A 119 -0.78 8.15 0.06
C GLY A 119 -0.52 6.64 0.03
N PHE A 120 -0.13 6.09 -1.11
CA PHE A 120 0.26 4.68 -1.26
C PHE A 120 1.78 4.53 -1.16
N SER A 121 2.27 3.53 -0.45
CA SER A 121 3.69 3.18 -0.49
C SER A 121 4.10 2.65 -1.87
N THR A 122 5.38 2.54 -2.11
CA THR A 122 5.99 2.33 -3.43
C THR A 122 5.40 1.15 -4.21
N GLY A 123 5.38 -0.05 -3.65
CA GLY A 123 4.79 -1.24 -4.28
C GLY A 123 3.26 -1.16 -4.41
N PRO A 124 2.52 -0.87 -3.31
CA PRO A 124 1.08 -0.66 -3.33
C PRO A 124 0.60 0.42 -4.31
N THR A 125 1.40 1.44 -4.64
CA THR A 125 1.07 2.40 -5.70
C THR A 125 0.78 1.69 -7.02
N ALA A 126 1.64 0.76 -7.44
CA ALA A 126 1.45 0.06 -8.72
C ALA A 126 0.21 -0.85 -8.71
N PHE A 127 -0.08 -1.53 -7.61
CA PHE A 127 -1.34 -2.26 -7.45
C PHE A 127 -2.56 -1.31 -7.49
N ALA A 128 -2.49 -0.16 -6.81
CA ALA A 128 -3.59 0.79 -6.78
C ALA A 128 -3.86 1.41 -8.16
N VAL A 129 -2.81 1.70 -8.94
CA VAL A 129 -2.93 2.16 -10.32
C VAL A 129 -3.65 1.11 -11.15
N ASN A 130 -3.15 -0.13 -11.16
CA ASN A 130 -3.67 -1.17 -12.03
C ASN A 130 -5.07 -1.66 -11.61
N LEU A 131 -5.35 -1.76 -10.30
CA LEU A 131 -6.53 -2.47 -9.78
C LEU A 131 -7.60 -1.56 -9.18
N ALA A 132 -7.26 -0.31 -8.88
CA ALA A 132 -8.16 0.61 -8.19
C ALA A 132 -8.35 1.96 -8.92
N GLY A 133 -7.77 2.11 -10.12
CA GLY A 133 -7.85 3.35 -10.88
C GLY A 133 -7.22 4.55 -10.13
N ALA A 134 -6.19 4.29 -9.33
CA ALA A 134 -5.45 5.35 -8.67
C ALA A 134 -4.63 6.14 -9.68
N VAL A 135 -4.69 7.47 -9.62
CA VAL A 135 -3.90 8.38 -10.47
C VAL A 135 -2.88 9.10 -9.60
N PRO A 136 -1.63 8.60 -9.52
CA PRO A 136 -0.56 9.28 -8.80
C PRO A 136 -0.31 10.67 -9.35
N PHE A 137 -0.23 11.67 -8.47
CA PHE A 137 -0.03 13.04 -8.89
C PHE A 137 1.04 13.78 -8.07
N ALA A 138 1.37 13.29 -6.87
CA ALA A 138 2.34 13.97 -6.03
C ALA A 138 3.23 12.99 -5.23
N ILE A 139 4.45 13.44 -4.94
CA ILE A 139 5.39 12.81 -4.02
C ILE A 139 5.85 13.89 -3.03
N LYS A 140 5.98 13.56 -1.73
CA LYS A 140 6.55 14.50 -0.76
C LYS A 140 8.03 14.71 -1.01
N GLY A 141 8.57 15.87 -0.64
CA GLY A 141 9.99 16.16 -0.80
C GLY A 141 10.43 17.42 -0.09
N GLY A 142 11.72 17.68 -0.21
CA GLY A 142 12.36 18.90 0.29
C GLY A 142 12.38 20.05 -0.72
N PRO A 143 13.17 21.09 -0.46
CA PRO A 143 13.23 22.27 -1.35
C PRO A 143 13.76 21.98 -2.76
N GLU A 144 14.61 20.99 -2.90
CA GLU A 144 15.36 20.73 -4.14
C GLU A 144 14.74 19.63 -5.01
N SER A 145 14.14 18.60 -4.38
CA SER A 145 13.59 17.45 -5.09
C SER A 145 12.56 16.69 -4.25
N PHE A 146 11.84 15.79 -4.92
CA PHE A 146 11.01 14.82 -4.21
C PHE A 146 11.89 13.81 -3.45
N GLU A 147 11.31 13.22 -2.40
CA GLU A 147 11.99 12.22 -1.57
C GLU A 147 12.11 10.88 -2.31
N SER A 148 13.32 10.34 -2.31
CA SER A 148 13.61 8.96 -2.66
C SER A 148 14.15 8.21 -1.44
N TYR A 149 14.11 6.87 -1.51
CA TYR A 149 14.70 6.01 -0.49
C TYR A 149 15.49 4.88 -1.15
N ARG A 150 16.36 4.23 -0.38
CA ARG A 150 17.04 2.99 -0.77
C ARG A 150 16.53 1.84 0.10
N VAL A 151 16.53 0.64 -0.44
CA VAL A 151 16.40 -0.56 0.38
C VAL A 151 17.73 -0.75 1.10
N VAL A 152 17.72 -0.77 2.42
CA VAL A 152 18.89 -1.09 3.23
C VAL A 152 18.61 -2.40 3.98
N THR A 153 19.55 -3.34 3.91
CA THR A 153 19.48 -4.57 4.71
C THR A 153 20.28 -4.37 5.98
N ILE A 154 19.55 -4.32 7.10
CA ILE A 154 20.12 -4.08 8.43
C ILE A 154 20.27 -5.37 9.22
N VAL A 155 21.31 -5.44 10.03
CA VAL A 155 21.58 -6.46 11.05
C VAL A 155 22.02 -5.78 12.35
N ARG A 156 22.02 -6.50 13.46
CA ARG A 156 22.64 -5.95 14.69
C ARG A 156 24.13 -5.71 14.50
N ALA A 157 24.62 -4.61 15.03
CA ALA A 157 26.04 -4.25 14.92
C ALA A 157 26.98 -5.26 15.59
N ASP A 158 26.52 -5.90 16.68
CA ASP A 158 27.26 -6.91 17.45
C ASP A 158 27.11 -8.35 16.89
N SER A 159 26.35 -8.54 15.80
CA SER A 159 26.21 -9.84 15.16
C SER A 159 27.46 -10.21 14.35
N ASN A 160 27.62 -11.51 14.09
CA ASN A 160 28.65 -12.04 13.19
C ASN A 160 28.30 -11.92 11.70
N ILE A 161 27.15 -11.32 11.34
CA ILE A 161 26.68 -11.14 9.97
C ILE A 161 27.32 -9.89 9.38
N GLN A 162 28.10 -10.04 8.31
CA GLN A 162 28.84 -8.97 7.64
C GLN A 162 28.34 -8.71 6.21
N THR A 163 27.81 -9.74 5.55
CA THR A 163 27.42 -9.74 4.14
C THR A 163 26.07 -10.41 3.95
N LEU A 164 25.46 -10.27 2.76
CA LEU A 164 24.24 -11.01 2.42
C LEU A 164 24.43 -12.52 2.47
N ALA A 165 25.62 -13.05 2.14
CA ALA A 165 25.88 -14.49 2.16
C ALA A 165 25.74 -15.09 3.57
N ASP A 166 26.00 -14.31 4.62
CA ASP A 166 25.87 -14.73 6.01
C ASP A 166 24.41 -14.91 6.47
N LEU A 167 23.46 -14.51 5.63
CA LEU A 167 22.03 -14.67 5.90
C LEU A 167 21.52 -16.09 5.62
N LYS A 168 22.32 -16.98 5.04
CA LYS A 168 21.91 -18.40 4.81
C LYS A 168 21.53 -19.07 6.12
N GLY A 169 20.35 -19.70 6.14
CA GLY A 169 19.77 -20.36 7.32
C GLY A 169 19.19 -19.41 8.38
N ARG A 170 19.26 -18.09 8.17
CA ARG A 170 18.78 -17.09 9.13
C ARG A 170 17.30 -16.76 9.00
N ARG A 171 16.75 -16.08 10.00
CA ARG A 171 15.40 -15.50 9.99
C ARG A 171 15.49 -14.04 9.55
N VAL A 172 14.98 -13.74 8.38
CA VAL A 172 14.99 -12.39 7.82
C VAL A 172 13.58 -11.82 7.85
N ALA A 173 13.41 -10.67 8.50
CA ALA A 173 12.11 -9.99 8.58
C ALA A 173 11.84 -9.25 7.28
N HIS A 174 10.94 -9.78 6.47
CA HIS A 174 10.27 -9.00 5.44
C HIS A 174 9.11 -8.21 6.06
N THR A 175 8.72 -7.05 5.48
CA THR A 175 7.68 -6.22 6.11
C THR A 175 6.28 -6.74 5.82
N SER A 176 5.86 -6.64 4.58
CA SER A 176 4.61 -7.16 4.04
C SER A 176 4.83 -7.66 2.62
N ALA A 177 3.94 -8.51 2.16
CA ALA A 177 4.08 -9.18 0.88
C ALA A 177 4.08 -8.19 -0.31
N THR A 178 3.31 -7.10 -0.23
CA THR A 178 3.23 -6.05 -1.26
C THR A 178 4.30 -4.96 -1.14
N SER A 179 5.11 -4.97 -0.07
CA SER A 179 6.14 -3.96 0.15
C SER A 179 7.24 -4.05 -0.90
N ASN A 180 7.56 -2.93 -1.57
CA ASN A 180 8.70 -2.87 -2.48
C ASN A 180 10.02 -3.15 -1.73
N SER A 181 10.38 -2.32 -0.75
CA SER A 181 11.64 -2.44 -0.02
C SER A 181 11.70 -3.64 0.90
N GLY A 182 10.61 -3.97 1.55
CA GLY A 182 10.58 -5.03 2.55
C GLY A 182 10.34 -6.42 1.99
N ASN A 183 10.03 -6.58 0.68
CA ASN A 183 9.77 -7.90 0.10
C ASN A 183 10.12 -8.03 -1.38
N LEU A 184 9.53 -7.20 -2.27
CA LEU A 184 9.66 -7.41 -3.72
C LEU A 184 11.09 -7.15 -4.22
N ALA A 185 11.71 -6.05 -3.83
CA ALA A 185 13.08 -5.72 -4.23
C ALA A 185 14.12 -6.72 -3.71
N PRO A 186 14.09 -7.18 -2.43
CA PRO A 186 14.93 -8.30 -2.01
C PRO A 186 14.74 -9.57 -2.84
N ARG A 187 13.49 -9.91 -3.19
CA ARG A 187 13.21 -11.08 -4.04
C ARG A 187 13.73 -10.91 -5.47
N ALA A 188 13.78 -9.68 -5.98
CA ALA A 188 14.32 -9.38 -7.31
C ALA A 188 15.86 -9.39 -7.33
N PHE A 189 16.50 -8.81 -6.33
CA PHE A 189 17.94 -8.54 -6.37
C PHE A 189 18.79 -9.63 -5.71
N PHE A 190 18.33 -10.21 -4.59
CA PHE A 190 19.15 -11.15 -3.81
C PHE A 190 19.49 -12.44 -4.56
N PRO A 191 18.60 -13.03 -5.41
CA PRO A 191 18.99 -14.22 -6.19
C PRO A 191 20.20 -13.99 -7.09
N GLY A 192 20.30 -12.81 -7.74
CA GLY A 192 21.46 -12.41 -8.53
C GLY A 192 22.75 -12.23 -7.71
N LEU A 193 22.62 -12.12 -6.38
CA LEU A 193 23.73 -12.02 -5.41
C LEU A 193 23.96 -13.36 -4.67
N GLY A 194 23.34 -14.46 -5.11
CA GLY A 194 23.53 -15.79 -4.56
C GLY A 194 22.75 -16.06 -3.26
N LEU A 195 21.64 -15.34 -3.02
CA LEU A 195 20.80 -15.47 -1.83
C LEU A 195 19.32 -15.46 -2.20
N THR A 196 18.67 -16.63 -2.23
CA THR A 196 17.27 -16.76 -2.62
C THR A 196 16.33 -16.78 -1.41
N PRO A 197 15.38 -15.82 -1.28
CA PRO A 197 14.37 -15.81 -0.22
C PRO A 197 13.56 -17.13 -0.19
N ASP A 198 13.19 -17.58 1.00
CA ASP A 198 12.49 -18.85 1.31
C ASP A 198 13.28 -20.13 0.98
N THR A 199 14.37 -20.05 0.22
CA THR A 199 15.26 -21.16 -0.09
C THR A 199 16.52 -21.12 0.79
N ASP A 200 17.25 -20.00 0.73
CA ASP A 200 18.50 -19.84 1.45
C ASP A 200 18.29 -19.29 2.87
N TYR A 201 17.21 -18.54 3.11
CA TYR A 201 16.86 -18.02 4.42
C TYR A 201 15.34 -18.06 4.65
N ARG A 202 14.93 -18.06 5.92
CA ARG A 202 13.51 -18.05 6.28
C ARG A 202 12.95 -16.63 6.26
N VAL A 203 11.99 -16.36 5.40
CA VAL A 203 11.22 -15.12 5.39
C VAL A 203 10.18 -15.14 6.52
N VAL A 204 10.12 -14.04 7.30
CA VAL A 204 9.11 -13.79 8.32
C VAL A 204 8.49 -12.41 8.09
N TYR A 205 7.17 -12.33 7.90
CA TYR A 205 6.50 -11.03 7.72
C TYR A 205 6.27 -10.34 9.06
N SER A 206 6.97 -9.22 9.28
CA SER A 206 6.87 -8.40 10.51
C SER A 206 5.60 -7.54 10.55
N GLY A 207 5.08 -7.16 9.38
CA GLY A 207 3.90 -6.31 9.21
C GLY A 207 4.17 -4.81 9.13
N GLY A 208 5.44 -4.37 9.21
CA GLY A 208 5.84 -2.97 9.08
C GLY A 208 7.34 -2.76 9.18
N HIS A 209 7.86 -1.66 8.65
CA HIS A 209 9.30 -1.36 8.73
C HIS A 209 9.75 -1.10 10.17
N ASP A 210 8.95 -0.39 10.96
CA ASP A 210 9.18 -0.15 12.38
C ASP A 210 9.33 -1.46 13.16
N ARG A 211 8.44 -2.42 12.93
CA ARG A 211 8.49 -3.75 13.57
C ARG A 211 9.71 -4.56 13.11
N SER A 212 10.09 -4.45 11.84
CA SER A 212 11.32 -5.08 11.33
C SER A 212 12.55 -4.52 12.03
N VAL A 213 12.69 -3.19 12.12
CA VAL A 213 13.82 -2.52 12.77
C VAL A 213 13.86 -2.86 14.26
N MET A 214 12.73 -2.76 14.97
CA MET A 214 12.64 -3.09 16.39
C MET A 214 12.96 -4.56 16.65
N GLY A 215 12.47 -5.47 15.82
CA GLY A 215 12.74 -6.90 15.95
C GLY A 215 14.19 -7.28 15.70
N VAL A 216 14.89 -6.62 14.75
CA VAL A 216 16.34 -6.76 14.59
C VAL A 216 17.07 -6.23 15.82
N ASN A 217 16.69 -5.05 16.33
CA ASN A 217 17.28 -4.47 17.53
C ASN A 217 17.13 -5.37 18.77
N ALA A 218 15.98 -6.04 18.91
CA ALA A 218 15.70 -6.98 20.01
C ALA A 218 16.34 -8.37 19.82
N GLY A 219 16.78 -8.71 18.59
CA GLY A 219 17.28 -10.06 18.25
C GLY A 219 16.20 -11.07 17.89
N ASP A 220 14.94 -10.62 17.68
CA ASP A 220 13.85 -11.48 17.19
C ASP A 220 14.07 -11.92 15.76
N TYR A 221 14.77 -11.11 14.97
CA TYR A 221 15.17 -11.36 13.59
C TYR A 221 16.68 -11.13 13.43
N ASP A 222 17.31 -11.94 12.58
CA ASP A 222 18.74 -11.83 12.32
C ASP A 222 19.05 -10.63 11.40
N ALA A 223 18.15 -10.32 10.46
CA ALA A 223 18.26 -9.22 9.52
C ALA A 223 16.89 -8.72 9.06
N ALA A 224 16.87 -7.54 8.43
CA ALA A 224 15.70 -7.02 7.76
C ALA A 224 16.08 -6.09 6.58
N PRO A 225 15.54 -6.30 5.37
CA PRO A 225 15.49 -5.29 4.33
C PRO A 225 14.39 -4.27 4.68
N VAL A 226 14.77 -3.00 4.79
CA VAL A 226 13.87 -1.91 5.17
C VAL A 226 14.06 -0.69 4.28
N ALA A 227 13.05 0.19 4.25
CA ALA A 227 13.16 1.49 3.59
C ALA A 227 14.04 2.43 4.42
N SER A 228 15.07 3.01 3.80
CA SER A 228 16.05 3.86 4.48
C SER A 228 15.42 5.12 5.08
N ASP A 229 14.39 5.67 4.46
CA ASP A 229 13.66 6.84 4.98
C ASP A 229 12.94 6.51 6.29
N VAL A 230 12.27 5.35 6.40
CA VAL A 230 11.65 4.90 7.65
C VAL A 230 12.70 4.64 8.72
N TYR A 231 13.77 3.93 8.38
CA TYR A 231 14.87 3.65 9.31
C TYR A 231 15.50 4.95 9.86
N ASN A 232 15.75 5.92 8.99
CA ASN A 232 16.30 7.23 9.40
C ASN A 232 15.32 8.03 10.26
N ARG A 233 14.00 7.99 9.96
CA ARG A 233 12.99 8.64 10.82
C ARG A 233 12.93 8.03 12.22
N MET A 234 13.03 6.71 12.33
CA MET A 234 13.06 6.02 13.64
C MET A 234 14.27 6.44 14.47
N ILE A 235 15.44 6.60 13.83
CA ILE A 235 16.65 7.13 14.47
C ILE A 235 16.43 8.59 14.90
N GLY A 236 15.92 9.42 14.00
CA GLY A 236 15.66 10.85 14.28
C GLY A 236 14.63 11.07 15.42
N ARG A 237 13.72 10.13 15.63
CA ARG A 237 12.75 10.12 16.75
C ARG A 237 13.32 9.49 18.03
N GLY A 238 14.56 9.00 18.03
CA GLY A 238 15.19 8.32 19.17
C GLY A 238 14.58 6.96 19.51
N GLN A 239 13.79 6.35 18.61
CA GLN A 239 13.21 5.03 18.81
C GLN A 239 14.26 3.91 18.79
N VAL A 240 15.30 4.11 18.00
CA VAL A 240 16.49 3.25 17.93
C VAL A 240 17.74 4.10 17.75
N ARG A 241 18.92 3.53 18.06
CA ARG A 241 20.20 4.20 17.86
C ARG A 241 20.89 3.60 16.64
N ARG A 242 21.53 4.45 15.82
CA ARG A 242 22.23 4.03 14.59
C ARG A 242 23.35 3.03 14.86
N GLU A 243 24.08 3.22 15.95
CA GLU A 243 25.18 2.36 16.37
C GLU A 243 24.77 0.92 16.74
N ASN A 244 23.47 0.67 16.96
CA ASN A 244 22.96 -0.68 17.19
C ASN A 244 22.93 -1.54 15.92
N PHE A 245 23.10 -0.93 14.75
CA PHE A 245 22.92 -1.60 13.47
C PHE A 245 24.13 -1.48 12.56
N ARG A 246 24.26 -2.47 11.69
CA ARG A 246 25.13 -2.47 10.51
C ARG A 246 24.26 -2.61 9.27
N VAL A 247 24.49 -1.79 8.23
CA VAL A 247 23.94 -1.97 6.90
C VAL A 247 24.89 -2.88 6.13
N ILE A 248 24.40 -4.03 5.65
CA ILE A 248 25.19 -5.03 4.91
C ILE A 248 24.91 -5.01 3.41
N TRP A 249 23.88 -4.30 2.97
CA TRP A 249 23.54 -4.12 1.57
C TRP A 249 22.63 -2.92 1.37
N GLU A 250 22.72 -2.27 0.21
CA GLU A 250 21.91 -1.12 -0.19
C GLU A 250 21.60 -1.16 -1.68
N SER A 251 20.38 -0.76 -2.07
CA SER A 251 19.93 -0.69 -3.46
C SER A 251 20.18 0.68 -4.10
N ASP A 252 19.94 0.77 -5.40
CA ASP A 252 19.65 2.04 -6.07
C ASP A 252 18.38 2.69 -5.51
N PRO A 253 18.17 4.01 -5.70
CA PRO A 253 17.04 4.72 -5.14
C PRO A 253 15.72 4.36 -5.81
N PHE A 254 14.65 4.36 -5.00
CA PHE A 254 13.25 4.23 -5.40
C PHE A 254 12.47 5.49 -4.99
N PRO A 255 11.37 5.85 -5.70
CA PRO A 255 10.46 6.87 -5.22
C PRO A 255 9.80 6.42 -3.91
N THR A 256 9.51 7.37 -3.01
CA THR A 256 8.75 7.08 -1.79
C THR A 256 7.26 6.87 -2.09
N SER A 257 6.40 7.09 -1.11
CA SER A 257 4.95 7.00 -1.29
C SER A 257 4.45 8.04 -2.30
N SER A 258 3.59 7.60 -3.24
CA SER A 258 2.82 8.52 -4.06
C SER A 258 1.58 9.01 -3.33
N PHE A 259 1.13 10.23 -3.66
CA PHE A 259 -0.23 10.66 -3.38
C PHE A 259 -1.03 10.54 -4.67
N ALA A 260 -2.15 9.84 -4.60
CA ALA A 260 -2.98 9.51 -5.74
C ALA A 260 -4.43 9.92 -5.51
N LEU A 261 -5.12 10.23 -6.60
CA LEU A 261 -6.56 10.48 -6.67
C LEU A 261 -7.28 9.26 -7.25
N ALA A 262 -8.53 9.05 -6.88
CA ALA A 262 -9.41 8.17 -7.63
C ALA A 262 -9.70 8.80 -9.01
N HIS A 263 -9.57 8.00 -10.10
CA HIS A 263 -9.69 8.44 -11.50
C HIS A 263 -11.05 9.04 -11.86
N ASP A 264 -12.08 8.67 -11.11
CA ASP A 264 -13.48 9.01 -11.37
C ASP A 264 -13.98 10.24 -10.59
N LEU A 265 -13.10 11.01 -9.96
CA LEU A 265 -13.45 12.33 -9.43
C LEU A 265 -13.72 13.31 -10.58
N ARG A 266 -14.69 14.22 -10.38
CA ARG A 266 -14.91 15.32 -11.36
C ARG A 266 -13.59 16.03 -11.66
N PRO A 267 -13.27 16.30 -12.93
CA PRO A 267 -11.98 16.89 -13.33
C PRO A 267 -11.65 18.20 -12.59
N GLU A 268 -12.65 19.06 -12.35
CA GLU A 268 -12.48 20.33 -11.65
C GLU A 268 -12.08 20.13 -10.18
N LEU A 269 -12.68 19.12 -9.52
CA LEU A 269 -12.33 18.74 -8.15
C LEU A 269 -10.94 18.12 -8.09
N ALA A 270 -10.63 17.20 -9.01
CA ALA A 270 -9.32 16.56 -9.09
C ALA A 270 -8.20 17.59 -9.32
N GLN A 271 -8.42 18.55 -10.22
CA GLN A 271 -7.48 19.64 -10.47
C GLN A 271 -7.30 20.53 -9.24
N ARG A 272 -8.38 20.89 -8.56
CA ARG A 272 -8.33 21.70 -7.33
C ARG A 272 -7.55 20.98 -6.24
N ILE A 273 -7.78 19.67 -6.03
CA ILE A 273 -7.02 18.89 -5.05
C ILE A 273 -5.53 18.91 -5.38
N ARG A 274 -5.14 18.68 -6.65
CA ARG A 274 -3.73 18.72 -7.09
C ARG A 274 -3.10 20.07 -6.76
N GLN A 275 -3.79 21.18 -7.11
CA GLN A 275 -3.30 22.53 -6.83
C GLN A 275 -3.14 22.75 -5.32
N CYS A 276 -4.12 22.35 -4.50
CA CYS A 276 -4.00 22.44 -3.05
C CYS A 276 -2.76 21.69 -2.52
N PHE A 277 -2.46 20.50 -3.04
CA PHE A 277 -1.24 19.80 -2.65
C PHE A 277 0.03 20.54 -3.03
N TYR A 278 0.13 21.07 -4.24
CA TYR A 278 1.33 21.78 -4.71
C TYR A 278 1.57 23.10 -3.99
N ASP A 279 0.50 23.79 -3.57
CA ASP A 279 0.58 25.03 -2.81
C ASP A 279 0.85 24.80 -1.32
N TYR A 280 0.57 23.60 -0.81
CA TYR A 280 0.72 23.30 0.60
C TYR A 280 2.19 23.28 1.02
N ARG A 281 2.47 23.95 2.15
CA ARG A 281 3.78 23.91 2.82
C ARG A 281 3.62 23.24 4.18
N PHE A 282 4.46 22.27 4.46
CA PHE A 282 4.34 21.49 5.69
C PHE A 282 4.68 22.36 6.90
N PRO A 283 3.82 22.40 7.93
CA PRO A 283 4.15 23.01 9.21
C PRO A 283 5.38 22.32 9.85
N GLU A 284 6.05 23.02 10.75
CA GLU A 284 7.29 22.54 11.37
C GLU A 284 7.15 21.14 11.99
N ALA A 285 6.06 20.89 12.73
CA ALA A 285 5.79 19.57 13.31
C ALA A 285 5.71 18.49 12.24
N MET A 286 4.97 18.74 11.14
CA MET A 286 4.86 17.79 10.04
C MET A 286 6.20 17.58 9.32
N ARG A 287 7.00 18.64 9.13
CA ARG A 287 8.35 18.51 8.55
C ARG A 287 9.24 17.60 9.38
N ARG A 288 9.28 17.82 10.70
CA ARG A 288 10.05 16.99 11.62
C ARG A 288 9.63 15.52 11.56
N ASP A 289 8.33 15.27 11.57
CA ASP A 289 7.76 13.92 11.58
C ASP A 289 7.92 13.19 10.25
N LEU A 290 8.03 13.93 9.14
CA LEU A 290 8.19 13.40 7.78
C LEU A 290 9.63 13.55 7.24
N GLY A 291 10.65 13.54 8.11
CA GLY A 291 12.05 13.46 7.70
C GLY A 291 12.61 14.74 7.05
N GLY A 292 12.05 15.91 7.36
CA GLY A 292 12.49 17.19 6.81
C GLY A 292 11.80 17.62 5.52
N ASN A 293 10.96 16.76 4.95
CA ASN A 293 10.15 17.13 3.79
C ASN A 293 9.23 18.32 4.11
N ASP A 294 9.08 19.26 3.18
CA ASP A 294 8.36 20.52 3.41
C ASP A 294 7.27 20.84 2.38
N ARG A 295 7.15 20.02 1.33
CA ARG A 295 6.21 20.20 0.22
C ARG A 295 5.90 18.94 -0.54
N PHE A 296 4.99 19.05 -1.52
CA PHE A 296 4.72 18.03 -2.52
C PHE A 296 5.28 18.44 -3.89
N TRP A 297 5.81 17.47 -4.61
CA TRP A 297 6.30 17.57 -5.98
C TRP A 297 5.37 16.83 -6.93
N PRO A 298 5.20 17.29 -8.18
CA PRO A 298 4.47 16.55 -9.19
C PRO A 298 5.02 15.14 -9.39
N ALA A 299 4.14 14.16 -9.51
CA ALA A 299 4.49 12.77 -9.82
C ALA A 299 4.04 12.40 -11.23
N ASN A 300 4.91 11.69 -11.96
CA ASN A 300 4.59 11.00 -13.21
C ASN A 300 4.76 9.49 -12.96
N TYR A 301 3.66 8.72 -13.04
CA TYR A 301 3.71 7.30 -12.75
C TYR A 301 4.55 6.52 -13.76
N ALA A 302 4.41 6.82 -15.06
CA ALA A 302 5.12 6.12 -16.11
C ALA A 302 6.65 6.25 -15.93
N GLU A 303 7.12 7.41 -15.52
CA GLU A 303 8.54 7.73 -15.34
C GLU A 303 9.05 7.30 -13.97
N HIS A 304 8.48 7.86 -12.90
CA HIS A 304 9.03 7.69 -11.54
C HIS A 304 8.87 6.27 -11.00
N TRP A 305 7.84 5.52 -11.45
CA TRP A 305 7.64 4.12 -11.04
C TRP A 305 8.27 3.09 -11.98
N ALA A 306 9.03 3.50 -12.99
CA ALA A 306 9.73 2.57 -13.89
C ALA A 306 10.66 1.59 -13.13
N PRO A 307 11.48 2.02 -12.14
CA PRO A 307 12.31 1.09 -11.35
C PRO A 307 11.47 0.08 -10.54
N VAL A 308 10.29 0.49 -10.07
CA VAL A 308 9.37 -0.36 -9.30
C VAL A 308 8.75 -1.44 -10.19
N ARG A 309 8.35 -1.08 -11.40
CA ARG A 309 7.85 -2.06 -12.39
C ARG A 309 8.95 -3.05 -12.80
N ALA A 310 10.18 -2.58 -12.98
CA ALA A 310 11.32 -3.45 -13.29
C ALA A 310 11.59 -4.49 -12.18
N VAL A 311 11.38 -4.13 -10.92
CA VAL A 311 11.45 -5.10 -9.80
C VAL A 311 10.39 -6.19 -9.94
N ALA A 312 9.15 -5.82 -10.26
CA ALA A 312 8.06 -6.78 -10.44
C ALA A 312 8.30 -7.71 -11.63
N ASP A 313 8.81 -7.18 -12.74
CA ASP A 313 9.17 -7.94 -13.93
C ASP A 313 10.27 -8.96 -13.59
N ALA A 314 11.28 -8.55 -12.84
CA ALA A 314 12.40 -9.41 -12.45
C ALA A 314 11.99 -10.60 -11.58
N VAL A 315 10.91 -10.47 -10.78
CA VAL A 315 10.38 -11.57 -9.95
C VAL A 315 9.19 -12.29 -10.60
N ASN A 316 8.87 -11.94 -11.84
CA ASN A 316 7.69 -12.43 -12.56
C ASN A 316 6.40 -12.29 -11.71
N ALA A 317 6.28 -11.18 -11.00
CA ALA A 317 5.16 -10.85 -10.10
C ALA A 317 4.48 -9.56 -10.58
N PRO A 318 3.72 -9.61 -11.70
CA PRO A 318 3.05 -8.44 -12.24
C PRO A 318 2.08 -7.86 -11.22
N TYR A 319 1.90 -6.54 -11.23
CA TYR A 319 0.95 -5.85 -10.37
C TYR A 319 -0.50 -6.06 -10.87
N ASN A 320 -0.95 -7.32 -10.90
CA ASN A 320 -2.29 -7.72 -11.36
C ASN A 320 -3.13 -8.29 -10.21
N ARG A 321 -4.39 -8.62 -10.50
CA ARG A 321 -5.35 -9.17 -9.53
C ARG A 321 -4.85 -10.47 -8.89
N ALA A 322 -4.34 -11.41 -9.67
CA ALA A 322 -3.89 -12.70 -9.15
C ALA A 322 -2.72 -12.55 -8.16
N ALA A 323 -1.74 -11.70 -8.49
CA ALA A 323 -0.62 -11.40 -7.61
C ALA A 323 -1.10 -10.67 -6.34
N PHE A 324 -1.98 -9.68 -6.48
CA PHE A 324 -2.55 -8.94 -5.35
C PHE A 324 -3.30 -9.86 -4.38
N ASP A 325 -4.15 -10.76 -4.89
CA ASP A 325 -4.91 -11.69 -4.07
C ASP A 325 -4.01 -12.70 -3.36
N ALA A 326 -2.94 -13.16 -4.03
CA ALA A 326 -1.95 -14.05 -3.44
C ALA A 326 -1.18 -13.35 -2.30
N GLU A 327 -0.74 -12.10 -2.52
CA GLU A 327 -0.03 -11.33 -1.51
C GLU A 327 -0.94 -10.94 -0.34
N SER A 328 -2.20 -10.57 -0.61
CA SER A 328 -3.19 -10.28 0.43
C SER A 328 -3.46 -11.48 1.34
N ARG A 329 -3.55 -12.68 0.78
CA ARG A 329 -3.68 -13.92 1.58
C ARG A 329 -2.47 -14.14 2.49
N ARG A 330 -1.25 -13.95 1.98
CA ARG A 330 -0.01 -14.08 2.78
C ARG A 330 0.03 -13.09 3.95
N GLU A 331 -0.41 -11.85 3.72
CA GLU A 331 -0.52 -10.83 4.78
C GLU A 331 -1.51 -11.25 5.88
N LEU A 332 -2.71 -11.71 5.48
CA LEU A 332 -3.73 -12.18 6.42
C LEU A 332 -3.27 -13.38 7.25
N GLU A 333 -2.65 -14.38 6.62
CA GLU A 333 -2.10 -15.52 7.33
C GLU A 333 -0.99 -15.14 8.30
N ALA A 334 -0.12 -14.20 7.91
CA ALA A 334 0.93 -13.70 8.78
C ALA A 334 0.36 -12.93 9.98
N GLU A 335 -0.69 -12.13 9.78
CA GLU A 335 -1.38 -11.43 10.87
C GLU A 335 -2.06 -12.39 11.84
N GLN A 336 -2.75 -13.40 11.32
CA GLN A 336 -3.38 -14.45 12.16
C GLN A 336 -2.33 -15.17 13.01
N ARG A 337 -1.19 -15.55 12.43
CA ARG A 337 -0.09 -16.19 13.17
C ARG A 337 0.46 -15.29 14.27
N ARG A 338 0.65 -13.98 14.00
CA ARG A 338 1.09 -13.02 15.02
C ARG A 338 0.09 -12.88 16.17
N ASN A 339 -1.19 -12.81 15.85
CA ASN A 339 -2.25 -12.70 16.85
C ASN A 339 -2.34 -13.95 17.74
N GLN A 340 -2.21 -15.14 17.15
CA GLN A 340 -2.16 -16.40 17.91
C GLN A 340 -0.95 -16.44 18.83
N GLN A 341 0.23 -16.04 18.35
CA GLN A 341 1.44 -15.99 19.19
C GLN A 341 1.29 -15.02 20.37
N ARG A 342 0.72 -13.83 20.15
CA ARG A 342 0.43 -12.87 21.22
C ARG A 342 -0.53 -13.44 22.27
N GLN A 343 -1.58 -14.11 21.84
CA GLN A 343 -2.54 -14.75 22.74
C GLN A 343 -1.86 -15.86 23.58
N GLN A 344 -1.02 -16.68 22.97
CA GLN A 344 -0.26 -17.71 23.66
C GLN A 344 0.72 -17.13 24.69
N GLN A 345 1.42 -16.03 24.35
CA GLN A 345 2.30 -15.31 25.28
C GLN A 345 1.56 -14.71 26.47
N GLN A 346 0.35 -14.18 26.26
CA GLN A 346 -0.49 -13.63 27.33
C GLN A 346 -1.09 -14.70 28.24
N GLN A 347 -1.26 -15.94 27.72
CA GLN A 347 -1.79 -17.07 28.47
C GLN A 347 -0.70 -17.91 29.15
N ALA A 348 0.57 -17.68 28.80
CA ALA A 348 1.68 -18.36 29.46
C ALA A 348 1.73 -17.96 30.94
N PRO A 349 1.74 -18.92 31.90
CA PRO A 349 1.84 -18.59 33.30
C PRO A 349 3.13 -17.80 33.58
N ALA A 350 3.02 -16.76 34.39
CA ALA A 350 4.17 -15.99 34.82
C ALA A 350 5.22 -16.96 35.40
N ALA A 351 6.44 -16.93 34.85
CA ALA A 351 7.52 -17.78 35.35
C ALA A 351 7.65 -17.58 36.85
N ALA A 352 7.57 -18.68 37.61
CA ALA A 352 7.73 -18.65 39.04
C ALA A 352 9.05 -17.95 39.43
N PRO A 353 9.08 -17.04 40.40
CA PRO A 353 10.30 -16.37 40.78
C PRO A 353 11.34 -17.41 41.17
N ALA A 354 12.53 -17.29 40.58
CA ALA A 354 13.66 -18.17 40.88
C ALA A 354 13.92 -18.20 42.37
N ALA A 355 13.93 -19.39 42.98
CA ALA A 355 14.22 -19.55 44.40
C ALA A 355 15.57 -18.92 44.73
N PRO A 356 15.71 -18.19 45.85
CA PRO A 356 16.96 -17.59 46.25
C PRO A 356 18.03 -18.68 46.42
N ARG A 357 19.17 -18.54 45.74
CA ARG A 357 20.34 -19.38 46.00
C ARG A 357 20.80 -19.11 47.43
N VAL A 358 20.64 -20.09 48.29
CA VAL A 358 21.26 -20.08 49.63
C VAL A 358 22.76 -20.26 49.39
N GLN A 359 23.55 -19.32 49.89
CA GLN A 359 25.02 -19.39 49.95
C GLN A 359 25.45 -20.30 51.09
#